data_8e944a01286ac61e2dfc385a3bc823a8
#
_entry.id   8e944a01286ac61e2dfc385a3bc823a8
#
_cell.length_a   1.000
_cell.length_b   1.000
_cell.length_c   1.000
_cell.angle_alpha   90.00
_cell.angle_beta   90.00
_cell.angle_gamma   90.00
#
_symmetry.space_group_name_H-M   'P 1'
#
loop_
_entity.id
_entity.type
_entity.pdbx_description
1 polymer ?
#
loop_
_entity_poly.entity_id
_entity_poly.type
_entity_poly.pdbx_seq_one_letter_code
_entity_poly.pdbx_strand_id
1 'polypeptide(L)'
;MLAVTHSGALLGVTAEPITVEVNSGERGELKYILVGLPDSAVKESQDRVISALENCGFKAPHTKTTINLAPGYLRKEGPAYDLPIALCILSATQQIPNNIRLKGLLIAGELSLSGSLRAIRGGLALAILAKKMGLEGLLLPRATAEEASLIKGINVYPIDSLSQAAGFLNHSFPIEPIENSQISLRLSEEKNAFSQLNPKSQQDKSSEVFYSDPPLLDLDFADVKGQQSLRRAVEIAVSGNHNLLIIGSPGSGKSMVAKRILGIMPQPTLDEYLEILTIHSAARPNYGSIKERQKKGILSRPFRSPHHTISEVALIGGGSIPKPGEISLAHNGVLFLDELPEFKRSTLEAMRQPIEDGIVSISRIQAEITLPASFMLIAAMNPCPCGYNGDLRRNCRCSLKQIERYRSRISGPLLDRIDLHVTSTELTVDQFHNSKNAECSVDIRRRCESARAKQILRYKHKKNAYDRCNGRMSPQEVKKYCQLAPNLQSLINYAMQELKLSLRAYDRILKVARTIADLANCEIISERHLLEAIQYRNLDQSMAL
;
A
#
# COMPACT_ATOMS: atom_id res chain seq x y z
N MET A 1 -33.98 16.60 -24.92
CA MET A 1 -33.02 17.64 -24.51
C MET A 1 -31.73 16.94 -24.10
N LEU A 2 -30.54 17.57 -24.30
CA LEU A 2 -29.24 17.01 -23.93
C LEU A 2 -28.81 17.48 -22.53
N ALA A 3 -28.48 16.56 -21.67
CA ALA A 3 -27.85 16.82 -20.37
C ALA A 3 -26.46 16.18 -20.31
N VAL A 4 -25.52 16.85 -19.64
CA VAL A 4 -24.11 16.41 -19.56
C VAL A 4 -23.59 16.59 -18.15
N THR A 5 -22.86 15.59 -17.65
CA THR A 5 -22.13 15.65 -16.38
C THR A 5 -20.79 14.91 -16.47
N HIS A 6 -19.95 15.07 -15.45
CA HIS A 6 -18.65 14.40 -15.35
C HIS A 6 -18.68 13.25 -14.34
N SER A 7 -18.00 12.18 -14.67
CA SER A 7 -17.74 11.02 -13.80
C SER A 7 -16.30 10.56 -13.98
N GLY A 8 -15.92 9.43 -13.38
CA GLY A 8 -14.58 8.86 -13.51
C GLY A 8 -14.61 7.35 -13.65
N ALA A 9 -13.71 6.81 -14.48
CA ALA A 9 -13.44 5.39 -14.60
C ALA A 9 -12.15 5.03 -13.87
N LEU A 10 -12.18 4.04 -13.00
CA LEU A 10 -10.97 3.55 -12.35
C LEU A 10 -10.13 2.73 -13.32
N LEU A 11 -8.85 3.09 -13.43
CA LEU A 11 -7.84 2.37 -14.19
C LEU A 11 -6.66 2.03 -13.26
N GLY A 12 -6.65 0.81 -12.73
CA GLY A 12 -5.72 0.44 -11.67
C GLY A 12 -6.00 1.20 -10.37
N VAL A 13 -5.16 2.15 -10.02
CA VAL A 13 -5.27 3.03 -8.83
C VAL A 13 -5.54 4.48 -9.18
N THR A 14 -5.61 4.83 -10.46
CA THR A 14 -5.94 6.17 -10.96
C THR A 14 -7.37 6.21 -11.49
N ALA A 15 -7.90 7.41 -11.69
CA ALA A 15 -9.18 7.62 -12.35
C ALA A 15 -8.99 8.43 -13.64
N GLU A 16 -9.69 8.01 -14.70
CA GLU A 16 -9.74 8.71 -15.98
C GLU A 16 -11.09 9.40 -16.17
N PRO A 17 -11.13 10.59 -16.80
CA PRO A 17 -12.36 11.35 -16.94
C PRO A 17 -13.37 10.66 -17.86
N ILE A 18 -14.60 10.61 -17.41
CA ILE A 18 -15.77 10.14 -18.19
C ILE A 18 -16.78 11.26 -18.27
N THR A 19 -17.23 11.54 -19.48
CA THR A 19 -18.37 12.41 -19.72
C THR A 19 -19.62 11.55 -19.90
N VAL A 20 -20.62 11.81 -19.09
CA VAL A 20 -21.93 11.16 -19.16
C VAL A 20 -22.89 12.12 -19.88
N GLU A 21 -23.39 11.71 -21.02
CA GLU A 21 -24.31 12.49 -21.86
C GLU A 21 -25.63 11.73 -22.00
N VAL A 22 -26.74 12.40 -21.75
CA VAL A 22 -28.08 11.82 -21.93
C VAL A 22 -28.90 12.72 -22.82
N ASN A 23 -29.38 12.16 -23.94
CA ASN A 23 -30.33 12.83 -24.82
C ASN A 23 -31.70 12.11 -24.74
N SER A 24 -32.72 12.81 -24.27
CA SER A 24 -34.07 12.31 -24.12
C SER A 24 -35.05 13.24 -24.86
N GLY A 25 -36.21 12.68 -25.30
CA GLY A 25 -37.24 13.43 -26.02
C GLY A 25 -37.17 13.30 -27.54
N GLU A 26 -36.40 12.35 -28.08
CA GLU A 26 -36.44 12.01 -29.49
C GLU A 26 -37.79 11.31 -29.82
N ARG A 27 -38.38 11.64 -30.98
CA ARG A 27 -39.62 10.95 -31.47
C ARG A 27 -39.29 9.49 -31.78
N GLY A 28 -40.12 8.56 -31.33
CA GLY A 28 -39.95 7.12 -31.58
C GLY A 28 -40.48 6.27 -30.42
N GLU A 29 -40.40 4.96 -30.58
CA GLU A 29 -40.78 4.00 -29.56
C GLU A 29 -39.87 4.15 -28.31
N LEU A 30 -40.41 3.80 -27.15
CA LEU A 30 -39.65 3.75 -25.88
C LEU A 30 -38.46 2.81 -26.05
N LYS A 31 -37.26 3.38 -26.04
CA LYS A 31 -36.02 2.61 -26.15
C LYS A 31 -34.90 3.33 -25.41
N TYR A 32 -34.20 2.57 -24.58
CA TYR A 32 -32.99 3.03 -23.93
C TYR A 32 -31.78 2.47 -24.68
N ILE A 33 -30.90 3.35 -25.11
CA ILE A 33 -29.71 2.99 -25.87
C ILE A 33 -28.48 3.46 -25.07
N LEU A 34 -27.66 2.50 -24.65
CA LEU A 34 -26.41 2.77 -23.91
C LEU A 34 -25.20 2.51 -24.82
N VAL A 35 -24.37 3.53 -25.03
CA VAL A 35 -23.16 3.49 -25.86
C VAL A 35 -21.93 3.90 -25.07
N GLY A 36 -20.73 3.53 -25.54
CA GLY A 36 -19.45 3.88 -24.91
C GLY A 36 -18.72 2.74 -24.23
N LEU A 37 -18.79 1.52 -24.79
CA LEU A 37 -18.14 0.30 -24.28
C LEU A 37 -18.51 -0.06 -22.82
N PRO A 38 -19.82 -0.14 -22.48
CA PRO A 38 -20.26 -0.56 -21.16
C PRO A 38 -20.02 -2.06 -20.95
N ASP A 39 -19.61 -2.45 -19.71
CA ASP A 39 -19.62 -3.86 -19.28
C ASP A 39 -21.05 -4.36 -18.97
N SER A 40 -21.18 -5.61 -18.52
CA SER A 40 -22.50 -6.17 -18.14
C SER A 40 -23.15 -5.40 -16.99
N ALA A 41 -22.36 -4.99 -15.97
CA ALA A 41 -22.86 -4.27 -14.81
C ALA A 41 -23.36 -2.86 -15.18
N VAL A 42 -22.70 -2.18 -16.11
CA VAL A 42 -23.15 -0.88 -16.65
C VAL A 42 -24.38 -1.05 -17.55
N LYS A 43 -24.52 -2.17 -18.26
CA LYS A 43 -25.76 -2.46 -19.03
C LYS A 43 -26.96 -2.67 -18.11
N GLU A 44 -26.76 -3.36 -16.98
CA GLU A 44 -27.77 -3.55 -15.94
C GLU A 44 -28.14 -2.25 -15.20
N SER A 45 -27.28 -1.22 -15.25
CA SER A 45 -27.57 0.11 -14.69
C SER A 45 -28.89 0.69 -15.18
N GLN A 46 -29.25 0.41 -16.40
CA GLN A 46 -30.51 0.90 -17.01
C GLN A 46 -31.71 0.51 -16.16
N ASP A 47 -31.86 -0.78 -15.83
CA ASP A 47 -33.00 -1.28 -15.06
C ASP A 47 -33.00 -0.76 -13.63
N ARG A 48 -31.79 -0.67 -13.01
CA ARG A 48 -31.65 -0.09 -11.66
C ARG A 48 -32.01 1.40 -11.62
N VAL A 49 -31.54 2.17 -12.58
CA VAL A 49 -31.80 3.61 -12.68
C VAL A 49 -33.30 3.88 -12.87
N ILE A 50 -33.96 3.18 -13.80
CA ILE A 50 -35.38 3.35 -14.04
C ILE A 50 -36.19 3.03 -12.78
N SER A 51 -35.95 1.87 -12.16
CA SER A 51 -36.62 1.49 -10.91
C SER A 51 -36.39 2.50 -9.79
N ALA A 52 -35.15 3.00 -9.66
CA ALA A 52 -34.80 4.01 -8.64
C ALA A 52 -35.52 5.35 -8.89
N LEU A 53 -35.64 5.78 -10.16
CA LEU A 53 -36.37 6.99 -10.50
C LEU A 53 -37.84 6.87 -10.09
N GLU A 54 -38.52 5.79 -10.48
CA GLU A 54 -39.93 5.55 -10.18
C GLU A 54 -40.18 5.44 -8.66
N ASN A 55 -39.35 4.66 -7.95
CA ASN A 55 -39.47 4.51 -6.50
C ASN A 55 -39.19 5.80 -5.70
N CYS A 56 -38.43 6.74 -6.29
CA CYS A 56 -38.22 8.08 -5.72
C CYS A 56 -39.29 9.10 -6.11
N GLY A 57 -40.34 8.69 -6.84
CA GLY A 57 -41.45 9.56 -7.28
C GLY A 57 -41.13 10.41 -8.52
N PHE A 58 -40.04 10.16 -9.22
CA PHE A 58 -39.72 10.79 -10.49
C PHE A 58 -40.34 10.04 -11.66
N LYS A 59 -40.54 10.76 -12.75
CA LYS A 59 -41.10 10.16 -13.99
C LYS A 59 -39.97 9.56 -14.83
N ALA A 60 -40.09 8.27 -15.16
CA ALA A 60 -39.23 7.65 -16.15
C ALA A 60 -39.45 8.28 -17.54
N PRO A 61 -38.43 8.37 -18.41
CA PRO A 61 -38.63 8.85 -19.78
C PRO A 61 -39.58 7.94 -20.58
N HIS A 62 -40.53 8.51 -21.29
CA HIS A 62 -41.49 7.80 -22.15
C HIS A 62 -41.11 7.85 -23.63
N THR A 63 -39.92 8.35 -23.97
CA THR A 63 -39.42 8.51 -25.32
C THR A 63 -38.07 7.83 -25.49
N LYS A 64 -37.61 7.71 -26.72
CA LYS A 64 -36.25 7.22 -26.99
C LYS A 64 -35.23 8.04 -26.22
N THR A 65 -34.41 7.37 -25.42
CA THR A 65 -33.39 7.97 -24.59
C THR A 65 -32.05 7.33 -24.90
N THR A 66 -31.10 8.14 -25.35
CA THR A 66 -29.73 7.70 -25.65
C THR A 66 -28.79 8.18 -24.56
N ILE A 67 -28.02 7.24 -23.96
CA ILE A 67 -27.01 7.47 -22.91
C ILE A 67 -25.66 7.17 -23.54
N ASN A 68 -24.78 8.16 -23.54
CA ASN A 68 -23.41 8.01 -24.04
C ASN A 68 -22.40 8.21 -22.89
N LEU A 69 -21.47 7.23 -22.75
CA LEU A 69 -20.36 7.30 -21.81
C LEU A 69 -19.07 7.51 -22.60
N ALA A 70 -18.65 8.76 -22.75
CA ALA A 70 -17.43 9.13 -23.47
C ALA A 70 -16.19 9.15 -22.55
N PRO A 71 -14.98 8.82 -23.07
CA PRO A 71 -14.64 8.46 -24.44
C PRO A 71 -14.93 6.98 -24.77
N GLY A 72 -15.24 6.67 -26.04
CA GLY A 72 -15.64 5.34 -26.49
C GLY A 72 -14.51 4.28 -26.48
N TYR A 73 -13.24 4.68 -26.39
CA TYR A 73 -12.11 3.73 -26.34
C TYR A 73 -11.87 3.15 -24.94
N LEU A 74 -12.35 3.82 -23.88
CA LEU A 74 -12.18 3.40 -22.50
C LEU A 74 -13.37 2.54 -22.07
N ARG A 75 -13.12 1.32 -21.58
CA ARG A 75 -14.14 0.44 -21.06
C ARG A 75 -14.66 0.94 -19.71
N LYS A 76 -15.98 1.03 -19.56
CA LYS A 76 -16.65 1.46 -18.33
C LYS A 76 -17.14 0.25 -17.57
N GLU A 77 -16.85 0.22 -16.27
CA GLU A 77 -17.10 -0.93 -15.43
C GLU A 77 -17.77 -0.58 -14.11
N GLY A 78 -18.62 -1.51 -13.68
CA GLY A 78 -19.31 -1.44 -12.42
C GLY A 78 -20.42 -0.39 -12.36
N PRO A 79 -21.15 -0.36 -11.24
CA PRO A 79 -22.38 0.42 -11.09
C PRO A 79 -22.16 1.89 -10.72
N ALA A 80 -20.93 2.40 -10.73
CA ALA A 80 -20.61 3.77 -10.30
C ALA A 80 -21.27 4.87 -11.17
N TYR A 81 -21.78 4.49 -12.34
CA TYR A 81 -22.41 5.42 -13.29
C TYR A 81 -23.92 5.54 -13.09
N ASP A 82 -24.54 4.77 -12.19
CA ASP A 82 -26.00 4.80 -11.96
C ASP A 82 -26.46 6.20 -11.58
N LEU A 83 -25.82 6.83 -10.62
CA LEU A 83 -26.17 8.16 -10.15
C LEU A 83 -26.01 9.25 -11.22
N PRO A 84 -24.87 9.39 -11.92
CA PRO A 84 -24.74 10.41 -12.95
C PRO A 84 -25.69 10.18 -14.13
N ILE A 85 -25.99 8.94 -14.50
CA ILE A 85 -27.00 8.61 -15.52
C ILE A 85 -28.39 9.06 -15.06
N ALA A 86 -28.81 8.72 -13.82
CA ALA A 86 -30.10 9.12 -13.25
C ALA A 86 -30.27 10.64 -13.23
N LEU A 87 -29.27 11.39 -12.75
CA LEU A 87 -29.31 12.85 -12.69
C LEU A 87 -29.35 13.49 -14.10
N CYS A 88 -28.60 12.94 -15.06
CA CYS A 88 -28.70 13.39 -16.45
C CYS A 88 -30.08 13.10 -17.06
N ILE A 89 -30.72 11.96 -16.76
CA ILE A 89 -32.08 11.66 -17.18
C ILE A 89 -33.06 12.70 -16.63
N LEU A 90 -32.98 12.97 -15.30
CA LEU A 90 -33.83 13.97 -14.65
C LEU A 90 -33.67 15.36 -15.27
N SER A 91 -32.43 15.75 -15.58
CA SER A 91 -32.15 17.00 -16.25
C SER A 91 -32.63 17.04 -17.69
N ALA A 92 -32.42 15.98 -18.46
CA ALA A 92 -32.86 15.88 -19.85
C ALA A 92 -34.41 15.88 -19.98
N THR A 93 -35.11 15.37 -18.95
CA THR A 93 -36.57 15.40 -18.85
C THR A 93 -37.15 16.61 -18.13
N GLN A 94 -36.31 17.59 -17.80
CA GLN A 94 -36.66 18.85 -17.13
C GLN A 94 -37.28 18.69 -15.73
N GLN A 95 -37.01 17.59 -15.05
CA GLN A 95 -37.43 17.38 -13.66
C GLN A 95 -36.45 18.02 -12.64
N ILE A 96 -35.22 18.25 -13.07
CA ILE A 96 -34.24 19.09 -12.37
C ILE A 96 -33.62 20.09 -13.37
N PRO A 97 -33.12 21.25 -12.91
CA PRO A 97 -32.53 22.23 -13.81
C PRO A 97 -31.25 21.69 -14.48
N ASN A 98 -31.11 21.98 -15.79
CA ASN A 98 -29.83 21.74 -16.51
C ASN A 98 -28.89 22.92 -16.25
N ASN A 99 -28.36 22.98 -15.03
CA ASN A 99 -27.59 24.11 -14.53
C ASN A 99 -26.08 23.86 -14.60
N ILE A 100 -25.32 24.94 -14.36
CA ILE A 100 -23.85 24.94 -14.33
C ILE A 100 -23.34 23.94 -13.26
N ARG A 101 -24.08 23.76 -12.16
CA ARG A 101 -23.71 22.89 -11.04
C ARG A 101 -23.62 21.41 -11.45
N LEU A 102 -24.50 20.93 -12.31
CA LEU A 102 -24.45 19.56 -12.83
C LEU A 102 -23.14 19.33 -13.63
N LYS A 103 -22.67 20.35 -14.37
CA LYS A 103 -21.43 20.31 -15.16
C LYS A 103 -20.18 20.59 -14.32
N GLY A 104 -20.33 21.32 -13.21
CA GLY A 104 -19.23 21.72 -12.33
C GLY A 104 -18.78 20.59 -11.35
N LEU A 105 -19.54 19.50 -11.26
CA LEU A 105 -19.29 18.41 -10.31
C LEU A 105 -18.85 17.13 -11.01
N LEU A 106 -17.96 16.39 -10.33
CA LEU A 106 -17.75 14.97 -10.65
C LEU A 106 -18.73 14.14 -9.84
N ILE A 107 -19.55 13.36 -10.51
CA ILE A 107 -20.65 12.60 -9.91
C ILE A 107 -20.39 11.10 -10.10
N ALA A 108 -20.48 10.33 -9.04
CA ALA A 108 -20.38 8.87 -9.10
C ALA A 108 -21.12 8.22 -7.93
N GLY A 109 -21.78 7.08 -8.16
CA GLY A 109 -22.50 6.34 -7.12
C GLY A 109 -23.32 5.19 -7.70
N GLU A 110 -23.42 4.10 -6.93
CA GLU A 110 -24.29 2.97 -7.23
C GLU A 110 -25.67 3.21 -6.62
N LEU A 111 -26.74 3.01 -7.38
CA LEU A 111 -28.12 3.09 -6.90
C LEU A 111 -28.65 1.71 -6.51
N SER A 112 -29.38 1.64 -5.41
CA SER A 112 -30.31 0.55 -5.15
C SER A 112 -31.63 0.80 -5.89
N LEU A 113 -32.48 -0.21 -6.01
CA LEU A 113 -33.80 -0.07 -6.61
C LEU A 113 -34.70 0.93 -5.86
N SER A 114 -34.47 1.14 -4.54
CA SER A 114 -35.17 2.13 -3.73
C SER A 114 -34.62 3.55 -3.85
N GLY A 115 -33.59 3.78 -4.68
CA GLY A 115 -32.94 5.08 -4.84
C GLY A 115 -31.93 5.43 -3.74
N SER A 116 -31.63 4.53 -2.79
CA SER A 116 -30.53 4.72 -1.83
C SER A 116 -29.18 4.47 -2.48
N LEU A 117 -28.13 5.17 -2.02
CA LEU A 117 -26.79 5.07 -2.58
C LEU A 117 -25.92 4.10 -1.81
N ARG A 118 -25.16 3.33 -2.57
CA ARG A 118 -24.12 2.43 -2.05
C ARG A 118 -22.75 2.99 -2.32
N ALA A 119 -21.82 2.67 -1.44
CA ALA A 119 -20.43 3.07 -1.60
C ALA A 119 -19.78 2.43 -2.83
N ILE A 120 -18.93 3.22 -3.48
CA ILE A 120 -18.16 2.82 -4.65
C ILE A 120 -16.66 2.78 -4.32
N ARG A 121 -15.88 2.15 -5.18
CA ARG A 121 -14.41 2.09 -5.07
C ARG A 121 -13.77 3.37 -5.60
N GLY A 122 -12.58 3.71 -5.06
CA GLY A 122 -11.71 4.72 -5.63
C GLY A 122 -12.10 6.16 -5.34
N GLY A 123 -12.73 6.44 -4.19
CA GLY A 123 -13.10 7.80 -3.79
C GLY A 123 -11.94 8.79 -3.83
N LEU A 124 -10.75 8.37 -3.35
CA LEU A 124 -9.53 9.19 -3.44
C LEU A 124 -9.09 9.45 -4.87
N ALA A 125 -9.10 8.43 -5.74
CA ALA A 125 -8.73 8.59 -7.14
C ALA A 125 -9.67 9.55 -7.87
N LEU A 126 -10.99 9.46 -7.60
CA LEU A 126 -11.99 10.38 -8.13
C LEU A 126 -11.77 11.81 -7.63
N ALA A 127 -11.39 12.00 -6.35
CA ALA A 127 -11.09 13.34 -5.80
C ALA A 127 -9.84 13.96 -6.44
N ILE A 128 -8.79 13.16 -6.65
CA ILE A 128 -7.58 13.60 -7.34
C ILE A 128 -7.92 13.99 -8.79
N LEU A 129 -8.74 13.19 -9.48
CA LEU A 129 -9.20 13.47 -10.83
C LEU A 129 -9.99 14.79 -10.91
N ALA A 130 -11.01 14.96 -10.05
CA ALA A 130 -11.84 16.17 -10.03
C ALA A 130 -11.02 17.43 -9.78
N LYS A 131 -10.05 17.36 -8.86
CA LYS A 131 -9.10 18.45 -8.60
C LYS A 131 -8.22 18.77 -9.83
N LYS A 132 -7.72 17.74 -10.53
CA LYS A 132 -6.93 17.89 -11.76
C LYS A 132 -7.74 18.51 -12.90
N MET A 133 -9.04 18.19 -12.98
CA MET A 133 -9.97 18.76 -13.96
C MET A 133 -10.40 20.20 -13.62
N GLY A 134 -10.08 20.72 -12.43
CA GLY A 134 -10.50 22.04 -11.98
C GLY A 134 -12.00 22.15 -11.70
N LEU A 135 -12.66 21.05 -11.33
CA LEU A 135 -14.09 21.04 -11.01
C LEU A 135 -14.35 21.67 -9.63
N GLU A 136 -15.57 22.15 -9.40
CA GLU A 136 -16.01 22.77 -8.14
C GLU A 136 -16.01 21.78 -6.97
N GLY A 137 -16.31 20.50 -7.25
CA GLY A 137 -16.39 19.46 -6.23
C GLY A 137 -16.83 18.09 -6.74
N LEU A 138 -17.09 17.21 -5.78
CA LEU A 138 -17.59 15.85 -6.03
C LEU A 138 -18.92 15.64 -5.32
N LEU A 139 -19.81 14.88 -5.97
CA LEU A 139 -21.07 14.39 -5.40
C LEU A 139 -20.99 12.86 -5.30
N LEU A 140 -20.82 12.34 -4.09
CA LEU A 140 -20.50 10.93 -3.84
C LEU A 140 -21.34 10.34 -2.70
N PRO A 141 -21.56 9.01 -2.68
CA PRO A 141 -22.15 8.32 -1.54
C PRO A 141 -21.36 8.63 -0.26
N ARG A 142 -22.05 8.84 0.87
CA ARG A 142 -21.46 9.31 2.14
C ARG A 142 -20.16 8.62 2.53
N ALA A 143 -20.12 7.29 2.52
CA ALA A 143 -18.91 6.56 2.91
C ALA A 143 -17.74 6.74 1.92
N THR A 144 -18.03 6.93 0.62
CA THR A 144 -17.02 7.27 -0.39
C THR A 144 -16.60 8.74 -0.28
N ALA A 145 -17.53 9.63 0.05
CA ALA A 145 -17.27 11.05 0.26
C ALA A 145 -16.34 11.28 1.47
N GLU A 146 -16.50 10.53 2.57
CA GLU A 146 -15.61 10.54 3.72
C GLU A 146 -14.17 10.20 3.35
N GLU A 147 -13.99 9.26 2.45
CA GLU A 147 -12.67 8.88 1.92
C GLU A 147 -12.11 9.97 0.99
N ALA A 148 -12.92 10.44 0.05
CA ALA A 148 -12.54 11.47 -0.93
C ALA A 148 -12.16 12.81 -0.26
N SER A 149 -12.78 13.14 0.88
CA SER A 149 -12.53 14.38 1.65
C SER A 149 -11.11 14.50 2.20
N LEU A 150 -10.30 13.43 2.20
CA LEU A 150 -8.89 13.48 2.57
C LEU A 150 -8.04 14.30 1.58
N ILE A 151 -8.51 14.47 0.35
CA ILE A 151 -7.84 15.29 -0.66
C ILE A 151 -8.19 16.76 -0.43
N LYS A 152 -7.19 17.55 -0.05
CA LYS A 152 -7.36 19.00 0.19
C LYS A 152 -7.57 19.78 -1.10
N GLY A 153 -8.38 20.84 -1.01
CA GLY A 153 -8.56 21.83 -2.09
C GLY A 153 -9.60 21.41 -3.12
N ILE A 154 -10.56 20.58 -2.74
CA ILE A 154 -11.77 20.27 -3.49
C ILE A 154 -12.93 20.01 -2.53
N ASN A 155 -14.13 20.47 -2.87
CA ASN A 155 -15.33 20.26 -2.08
C ASN A 155 -15.89 18.85 -2.31
N VAL A 156 -16.28 18.15 -1.25
CA VAL A 156 -16.86 16.81 -1.34
C VAL A 156 -18.21 16.80 -0.66
N TYR A 157 -19.27 16.60 -1.42
CA TYR A 157 -20.65 16.62 -0.99
C TYR A 157 -21.15 15.18 -0.74
N PRO A 158 -21.44 14.80 0.53
CA PRO A 158 -21.93 13.47 0.88
C PRO A 158 -23.42 13.34 0.59
N ILE A 159 -23.83 12.27 -0.06
CA ILE A 159 -25.24 11.97 -0.36
C ILE A 159 -25.60 10.53 0.00
N ASP A 160 -26.86 10.34 0.40
CA ASP A 160 -27.39 9.04 0.82
C ASP A 160 -28.45 8.49 -0.13
N SER A 161 -29.08 9.36 -0.98
CA SER A 161 -30.15 8.98 -1.90
C SER A 161 -30.20 9.82 -3.17
N LEU A 162 -30.87 9.30 -4.20
CA LEU A 162 -31.16 10.00 -5.45
C LEU A 162 -31.98 11.27 -5.23
N SER A 163 -33.01 11.21 -4.35
CA SER A 163 -33.85 12.36 -4.02
C SER A 163 -33.03 13.49 -3.37
N GLN A 164 -32.09 13.15 -2.49
CA GLN A 164 -31.18 14.11 -1.88
C GLN A 164 -30.26 14.76 -2.91
N ALA A 165 -29.72 13.96 -3.85
CA ALA A 165 -28.88 14.46 -4.94
C ALA A 165 -29.63 15.40 -5.88
N ALA A 166 -30.86 15.04 -6.25
CA ALA A 166 -31.75 15.88 -7.06
C ALA A 166 -32.11 17.19 -6.35
N GLY A 167 -32.44 17.13 -5.04
CA GLY A 167 -32.73 18.30 -4.23
C GLY A 167 -31.52 19.24 -4.08
N PHE A 168 -30.31 18.71 -3.97
CA PHE A 168 -29.07 19.48 -3.96
C PHE A 168 -28.84 20.26 -5.26
N LEU A 169 -29.05 19.63 -6.40
CA LEU A 169 -28.93 20.28 -7.70
C LEU A 169 -30.04 21.31 -7.96
N ASN A 170 -31.21 21.10 -7.39
CA ASN A 170 -32.36 22.01 -7.47
C ASN A 170 -32.38 23.11 -6.41
N HIS A 171 -31.32 23.22 -5.58
CA HIS A 171 -31.23 24.14 -4.44
C HIS A 171 -32.34 23.99 -3.37
N SER A 172 -33.14 22.94 -3.41
CA SER A 172 -34.18 22.65 -2.41
C SER A 172 -33.65 21.95 -1.16
N PHE A 173 -32.47 21.32 -1.27
CA PHE A 173 -31.81 20.64 -0.16
C PHE A 173 -30.32 21.05 -0.10
N PRO A 174 -29.94 21.98 0.79
CA PRO A 174 -28.55 22.37 0.96
C PRO A 174 -27.73 21.22 1.57
N ILE A 175 -26.58 20.93 0.99
CA ILE A 175 -25.60 19.99 1.54
C ILE A 175 -24.30 20.73 1.75
N GLU A 176 -23.78 20.67 2.95
CA GLU A 176 -22.46 21.22 3.23
C GLU A 176 -21.36 20.19 2.85
N PRO A 177 -20.25 20.66 2.27
CA PRO A 177 -19.13 19.79 1.98
C PRO A 177 -18.53 19.25 3.29
N ILE A 178 -17.97 18.05 3.25
CA ILE A 178 -17.28 17.49 4.41
C ILE A 178 -16.07 18.34 4.74
N GLU A 179 -16.08 18.99 5.91
CA GLU A 179 -14.93 19.74 6.41
C GLU A 179 -13.79 18.81 6.84
N ASN A 180 -12.61 19.10 6.32
CA ASN A 180 -11.39 18.34 6.60
C ASN A 180 -10.75 18.68 7.97
N SER A 181 -11.45 19.49 8.79
CA SER A 181 -10.93 20.07 10.03
C SER A 181 -10.51 19.04 11.09
N GLN A 182 -11.23 17.95 11.25
CA GLN A 182 -10.93 16.94 12.28
C GLN A 182 -9.68 16.10 11.98
N ILE A 183 -9.35 15.86 10.71
CA ILE A 183 -8.19 15.06 10.32
C ILE A 183 -6.93 15.93 10.29
N SER A 184 -7.04 17.18 9.81
CA SER A 184 -5.91 18.11 9.81
C SER A 184 -5.51 18.58 11.21
N LEU A 185 -6.45 18.71 12.14
CA LEU A 185 -6.17 19.03 13.54
C LEU A 185 -5.45 17.87 14.24
N ARG A 186 -5.92 16.63 14.11
CA ARG A 186 -5.24 15.47 14.71
C ARG A 186 -3.86 15.21 14.11
N LEU A 187 -3.68 15.36 12.80
CA LEU A 187 -2.35 15.23 12.14
C LEU A 187 -1.40 16.38 12.51
N SER A 188 -1.90 17.58 12.82
CA SER A 188 -1.08 18.69 13.32
C SER A 188 -0.76 18.56 14.80
N GLU A 189 -1.66 18.02 15.60
CA GLU A 189 -1.45 17.69 17.02
C GLU A 189 -0.40 16.58 17.19
N GLU A 190 -0.43 15.54 16.35
CA GLU A 190 0.60 14.50 16.31
C GLU A 190 1.98 15.05 15.89
N LYS A 191 2.05 15.98 14.92
CA LYS A 191 3.30 16.66 14.57
C LYS A 191 3.83 17.53 15.72
N ASN A 192 2.97 18.20 16.45
CA ASN A 192 3.36 19.05 17.58
C ASN A 192 3.74 18.23 18.82
N ALA A 193 3.11 17.09 19.07
CA ALA A 193 3.51 16.14 20.12
C ALA A 193 4.91 15.56 19.86
N PHE A 194 5.27 15.31 18.60
CA PHE A 194 6.62 14.84 18.21
C PHE A 194 7.70 15.91 18.34
N SER A 195 7.38 17.19 18.12
CA SER A 195 8.34 18.29 18.25
C SER A 195 8.59 18.74 19.71
N GLN A 196 7.74 18.34 20.65
CA GLN A 196 7.81 18.74 22.07
C GLN A 196 8.43 17.68 23.01
N LEU A 197 8.91 16.56 22.52
CA LEU A 197 9.67 15.58 23.31
C LEU A 197 11.09 16.07 23.59
N ASN A 198 11.20 17.18 24.31
CA ASN A 198 12.41 17.55 25.04
C ASN A 198 12.45 16.78 26.38
N PRO A 199 13.54 16.09 26.74
CA PRO A 199 13.59 15.21 27.90
C PRO A 199 13.86 15.96 29.22
N LYS A 200 13.08 17.00 29.56
CA LYS A 200 13.14 17.68 30.87
C LYS A 200 11.78 18.26 31.25
N SER A 201 10.85 17.41 31.66
CA SER A 201 9.82 17.74 32.65
C SER A 201 9.07 16.47 33.05
N GLN A 202 9.51 15.85 34.12
CA GLN A 202 8.67 14.95 34.92
C GLN A 202 7.65 15.80 35.69
N GLN A 203 6.46 15.20 35.86
CA GLN A 203 5.32 15.64 36.67
C GLN A 203 4.32 16.54 35.94
N ASP A 204 3.32 15.86 35.30
CA ASP A 204 1.93 16.06 35.67
C ASP A 204 1.08 14.91 35.11
N LYS A 205 0.54 14.11 36.04
CA LYS A 205 -0.46 13.07 35.78
C LYS A 205 -1.81 13.76 35.63
N SER A 206 -2.34 13.90 34.43
CA SER A 206 -3.75 13.93 34.09
C SER A 206 -3.98 14.50 32.67
N SER A 207 -3.71 13.70 31.68
CA SER A 207 -4.42 13.77 30.40
C SER A 207 -4.29 12.38 29.75
N GLU A 208 -5.38 11.62 29.82
CA GLU A 208 -5.54 10.38 29.09
C GLU A 208 -5.52 10.70 27.60
N VAL A 209 -4.33 10.65 27.01
CA VAL A 209 -4.19 10.59 25.57
C VAL A 209 -4.54 9.18 25.16
N PHE A 210 -5.74 8.98 24.68
CA PHE A 210 -6.18 7.73 24.05
C PHE A 210 -5.34 7.45 22.82
N TYR A 211 -4.21 6.79 22.99
CA TYR A 211 -3.54 6.04 21.92
C TYR A 211 -4.39 4.81 21.64
N SER A 212 -5.34 4.90 20.72
CA SER A 212 -5.97 3.71 20.16
C SER A 212 -5.00 3.07 19.19
N ASP A 213 -4.18 2.16 19.70
CA ASP A 213 -3.32 1.32 18.89
C ASP A 213 -4.14 0.45 17.93
N PRO A 214 -3.73 0.30 16.66
CA PRO A 214 -4.40 -0.62 15.74
C PRO A 214 -4.22 -2.08 16.20
N PRO A 215 -5.15 -2.99 15.89
CA PRO A 215 -5.20 -4.35 16.44
C PRO A 215 -4.00 -5.28 16.12
N LEU A 216 -3.01 -4.84 15.32
CA LEU A 216 -1.72 -5.51 15.16
C LEU A 216 -0.64 -4.97 16.11
N LEU A 217 -0.91 -3.91 16.87
CA LEU A 217 0.00 -3.28 17.82
C LEU A 217 -0.11 -3.83 19.25
N ASP A 218 -1.03 -4.75 19.51
CA ASP A 218 -0.99 -5.59 20.72
C ASP A 218 0.24 -6.54 20.75
N LEU A 219 0.98 -6.61 19.63
CA LEU A 219 2.16 -7.46 19.48
C LEU A 219 3.43 -6.65 19.73
N ASP A 220 4.00 -6.74 20.93
CA ASP A 220 5.26 -6.08 21.27
C ASP A 220 6.48 -6.92 20.88
N PHE A 221 7.55 -6.23 20.45
CA PHE A 221 8.84 -6.85 20.16
C PHE A 221 9.53 -7.38 21.43
N ALA A 222 9.09 -6.94 22.61
CA ALA A 222 9.46 -7.49 23.91
C ALA A 222 9.15 -8.98 24.07
N ASP A 223 8.12 -9.49 23.34
CA ASP A 223 7.79 -10.92 23.33
C ASP A 223 8.84 -11.78 22.60
N VAL A 224 9.68 -11.15 21.76
CA VAL A 224 10.78 -11.83 21.06
C VAL A 224 11.95 -11.99 22.01
N LYS A 225 11.88 -13.03 22.83
CA LYS A 225 12.94 -13.35 23.81
C LYS A 225 14.18 -13.90 23.10
N GLY A 226 15.36 -13.58 23.60
CA GLY A 226 16.63 -14.03 23.02
C GLY A 226 16.83 -13.51 21.59
N GLN A 227 17.38 -14.35 20.70
CA GLN A 227 17.54 -14.10 19.25
C GLN A 227 18.15 -12.72 18.89
N GLN A 228 19.21 -12.33 19.61
CA GLN A 228 19.79 -10.99 19.48
C GLN A 228 20.19 -10.64 18.03
N SER A 229 20.78 -11.60 17.30
CA SER A 229 21.19 -11.39 15.90
C SER A 229 19.99 -11.13 14.99
N LEU A 230 18.87 -11.86 15.17
CA LEU A 230 17.65 -11.65 14.39
C LEU A 230 17.01 -10.31 14.73
N ARG A 231 16.92 -9.95 16.01
CA ARG A 231 16.40 -8.66 16.47
C ARG A 231 17.20 -7.50 15.87
N ARG A 232 18.53 -7.60 15.89
CA ARG A 232 19.44 -6.61 15.31
C ARG A 232 19.29 -6.50 13.80
N ALA A 233 19.21 -7.64 13.09
CA ALA A 233 18.96 -7.66 11.65
C ALA A 233 17.63 -6.97 11.28
N VAL A 234 16.56 -7.21 12.06
CA VAL A 234 15.26 -6.57 11.86
C VAL A 234 15.32 -5.06 12.11
N GLU A 235 16.00 -4.61 13.17
CA GLU A 235 16.23 -3.18 13.45
C GLU A 235 16.94 -2.49 12.28
N ILE A 236 17.99 -3.09 11.73
CA ILE A 236 18.73 -2.58 10.57
C ILE A 236 17.81 -2.57 9.32
N ALA A 237 17.09 -3.67 9.07
CA ALA A 237 16.19 -3.79 7.94
C ALA A 237 15.12 -2.69 7.94
N VAL A 238 14.48 -2.45 9.08
CA VAL A 238 13.46 -1.41 9.25
C VAL A 238 14.05 -0.01 9.10
N SER A 239 15.22 0.24 9.72
CA SER A 239 15.87 1.55 9.68
C SER A 239 16.27 1.98 8.27
N GLY A 240 16.78 1.04 7.46
CA GLY A 240 17.22 1.32 6.10
C GLY A 240 16.21 0.98 5.00
N ASN A 241 15.07 0.39 5.35
CA ASN A 241 14.14 -0.22 4.41
C ASN A 241 14.80 -1.29 3.54
N HIS A 242 15.53 -2.21 4.18
CA HIS A 242 16.23 -3.32 3.55
C HIS A 242 15.37 -4.58 3.51
N ASN A 243 15.51 -5.37 2.45
CA ASN A 243 14.88 -6.68 2.34
C ASN A 243 15.63 -7.69 3.23
N LEU A 244 14.87 -8.56 3.92
CA LEU A 244 15.39 -9.50 4.91
C LEU A 244 14.96 -10.93 4.61
N LEU A 245 15.91 -11.87 4.63
CA LEU A 245 15.66 -13.32 4.61
C LEU A 245 15.97 -13.92 5.98
N ILE A 246 14.99 -14.61 6.57
CA ILE A 246 15.10 -15.30 7.84
C ILE A 246 15.15 -16.80 7.58
N ILE A 247 16.24 -17.47 7.96
CA ILE A 247 16.42 -18.92 7.81
C ILE A 247 16.43 -19.54 9.20
N GLY A 248 15.61 -20.58 9.41
CA GLY A 248 15.61 -21.26 10.71
C GLY A 248 14.69 -22.47 10.76
N SER A 249 14.86 -23.32 11.77
CA SER A 249 14.04 -24.51 12.00
C SER A 249 12.55 -24.17 12.21
N PRO A 250 11.64 -25.12 11.99
CA PRO A 250 10.25 -24.95 12.37
C PRO A 250 10.12 -24.62 13.87
N GLY A 251 9.29 -23.63 14.23
CA GLY A 251 9.14 -23.21 15.63
C GLY A 251 10.17 -22.19 16.12
N SER A 252 11.16 -21.77 15.31
CA SER A 252 12.14 -20.75 15.70
C SER A 252 11.61 -19.31 15.76
N GLY A 253 10.29 -19.10 15.61
CA GLY A 253 9.67 -17.78 15.80
C GLY A 253 9.71 -16.83 14.60
N LYS A 254 10.07 -17.29 13.39
CA LYS A 254 10.17 -16.48 12.17
C LYS A 254 8.93 -15.64 11.88
N SER A 255 7.77 -16.29 11.81
CA SER A 255 6.48 -15.64 11.54
C SER A 255 6.02 -14.75 12.71
N MET A 256 6.41 -15.09 13.96
CA MET A 256 6.16 -14.29 15.15
C MET A 256 6.90 -12.94 15.07
N VAL A 257 8.18 -12.97 14.69
CA VAL A 257 9.00 -11.77 14.50
C VAL A 257 8.45 -10.92 13.35
N ALA A 258 8.15 -11.55 12.20
CA ALA A 258 7.63 -10.83 11.03
C ALA A 258 6.36 -10.02 11.34
N LYS A 259 5.42 -10.58 12.09
CA LYS A 259 4.18 -9.88 12.48
C LYS A 259 4.41 -8.67 13.41
N ARG A 260 5.50 -8.67 14.19
CA ARG A 260 5.85 -7.59 15.13
C ARG A 260 6.65 -6.45 14.49
N ILE A 261 7.11 -6.62 13.25
CA ILE A 261 7.91 -5.60 12.53
C ILE A 261 7.16 -4.28 12.40
N LEU A 262 5.84 -4.31 12.18
CA LEU A 262 5.03 -3.09 12.12
C LEU A 262 5.15 -2.26 13.41
N GLY A 263 5.29 -2.91 14.57
CA GLY A 263 5.46 -2.26 15.87
C GLY A 263 6.72 -1.41 15.99
N ILE A 264 7.76 -1.69 15.21
CA ILE A 264 9.02 -0.95 15.22
C ILE A 264 9.25 -0.09 13.97
N MET A 265 8.37 -0.18 12.96
CA MET A 265 8.47 0.68 11.77
C MET A 265 8.11 2.13 12.11
N PRO A 266 8.81 3.11 11.50
CA PRO A 266 8.40 4.50 11.55
C PRO A 266 6.99 4.70 11.01
N GLN A 267 6.23 5.60 11.64
CA GLN A 267 4.89 5.96 11.19
C GLN A 267 4.94 6.48 9.74
N PRO A 268 3.93 6.19 8.90
CA PRO A 268 3.87 6.73 7.56
C PRO A 268 3.65 8.25 7.60
N THR A 269 4.26 8.97 6.68
CA THR A 269 3.92 10.38 6.44
C THR A 269 2.50 10.48 5.87
N LEU A 270 1.92 11.69 5.88
CA LEU A 270 0.60 11.91 5.28
C LEU A 270 0.58 11.50 3.79
N ASP A 271 1.64 11.83 3.04
CA ASP A 271 1.73 11.50 1.62
C ASP A 271 1.80 9.98 1.41
N GLU A 272 2.67 9.28 2.17
CA GLU A 272 2.73 7.80 2.15
C GLU A 272 1.38 7.17 2.50
N TYR A 273 0.67 7.75 3.48
CA TYR A 273 -0.63 7.24 3.90
C TYR A 273 -1.71 7.43 2.82
N LEU A 274 -1.71 8.58 2.14
CA LEU A 274 -2.62 8.83 1.01
C LEU A 274 -2.36 7.87 -0.15
N GLU A 275 -1.10 7.55 -0.45
CA GLU A 275 -0.74 6.54 -1.45
C GLU A 275 -1.27 5.15 -1.06
N ILE A 276 -1.07 4.73 0.20
CA ILE A 276 -1.62 3.48 0.74
C ILE A 276 -3.13 3.44 0.58
N LEU A 277 -3.82 4.49 1.03
CA LEU A 277 -5.28 4.56 0.94
C LEU A 277 -5.77 4.52 -0.51
N THR A 278 -5.10 5.20 -1.43
CA THR A 278 -5.49 5.23 -2.85
C THR A 278 -5.47 3.83 -3.45
N ILE A 279 -4.43 3.04 -3.15
CA ILE A 279 -4.32 1.67 -3.64
C ILE A 279 -5.40 0.78 -3.03
N HIS A 280 -5.60 0.85 -1.73
CA HIS A 280 -6.58 0.02 -1.03
C HIS A 280 -8.03 0.40 -1.38
N SER A 281 -8.32 1.67 -1.57
CA SER A 281 -9.59 2.21 -2.03
C SER A 281 -9.98 1.70 -3.42
N ALA A 282 -9.01 1.66 -4.34
CA ALA A 282 -9.21 1.09 -5.67
C ALA A 282 -9.50 -0.42 -5.64
N ALA A 283 -8.95 -1.14 -4.65
CA ALA A 283 -9.17 -2.57 -4.47
C ALA A 283 -10.53 -2.89 -3.80
N ARG A 284 -10.95 -2.09 -2.80
CA ARG A 284 -12.14 -2.36 -1.96
C ARG A 284 -12.92 -1.08 -1.69
N PRO A 285 -14.28 -1.10 -1.75
CA PRO A 285 -15.08 0.03 -1.32
C PRO A 285 -14.94 0.25 0.20
N ASN A 286 -15.09 1.49 0.64
CA ASN A 286 -15.10 1.91 2.05
C ASN A 286 -13.81 1.65 2.85
N TYR A 287 -12.70 1.30 2.21
CA TYR A 287 -11.45 1.03 2.94
C TYR A 287 -10.97 2.25 3.76
N GLY A 288 -11.19 3.46 3.24
CA GLY A 288 -10.83 4.72 3.88
C GLY A 288 -11.95 5.37 4.71
N SER A 289 -13.08 4.68 4.98
CA SER A 289 -14.16 5.25 5.79
C SER A 289 -13.70 5.58 7.22
N ILE A 290 -14.34 6.57 7.86
CA ILE A 290 -14.03 6.97 9.24
C ILE A 290 -14.14 5.78 10.20
N LYS A 291 -15.15 4.93 10.05
CA LYS A 291 -15.35 3.72 10.88
C LYS A 291 -14.21 2.71 10.74
N GLU A 292 -13.71 2.48 9.52
CA GLU A 292 -12.57 1.60 9.27
C GLU A 292 -11.27 2.17 9.86
N ARG A 293 -11.07 3.50 9.72
CA ARG A 293 -9.91 4.20 10.28
C ARG A 293 -9.88 4.18 11.79
N GLN A 294 -11.05 4.34 12.45
CA GLN A 294 -11.17 4.24 13.91
C GLN A 294 -10.85 2.84 14.43
N LYS A 295 -11.19 1.78 13.65
CA LYS A 295 -10.89 0.40 14.04
C LYS A 295 -9.42 0.00 13.87
N LYS A 296 -8.70 0.58 12.87
CA LYS A 296 -7.35 0.16 12.47
C LYS A 296 -6.24 1.11 12.91
N GLY A 297 -6.59 2.22 13.59
CA GLY A 297 -5.67 3.34 13.80
C GLY A 297 -5.52 4.22 12.56
N ILE A 298 -5.24 5.50 12.78
CA ILE A 298 -5.32 6.52 11.72
C ILE A 298 -4.18 6.40 10.71
N LEU A 299 -3.01 5.89 11.11
CA LEU A 299 -1.80 5.85 10.29
C LEU A 299 -1.08 4.51 10.45
N SER A 300 -1.60 3.45 9.83
CA SER A 300 -0.92 2.15 9.85
C SER A 300 -0.34 1.77 8.50
N ARG A 301 0.90 1.23 8.51
CA ARG A 301 1.49 0.62 7.31
C ARG A 301 0.83 -0.74 7.03
N PRO A 302 0.63 -1.12 5.76
CA PRO A 302 0.06 -2.42 5.44
C PRO A 302 1.05 -3.57 5.73
N PHE A 303 0.51 -4.67 6.21
CA PHE A 303 1.21 -5.95 6.33
C PHE A 303 0.45 -6.99 5.48
N ARG A 304 1.12 -7.51 4.46
CA ARG A 304 0.55 -8.52 3.56
C ARG A 304 1.32 -9.82 3.70
N SER A 305 0.60 -10.91 3.89
CA SER A 305 1.19 -12.24 4.06
C SER A 305 0.40 -13.24 3.22
N PRO A 306 0.63 -13.26 1.89
CA PRO A 306 -0.04 -14.21 1.01
C PRO A 306 0.46 -15.63 1.28
N HIS A 307 -0.44 -16.60 1.14
CA HIS A 307 -0.09 -18.01 1.23
C HIS A 307 0.75 -18.44 0.01
N HIS A 308 1.66 -19.41 0.16
CA HIS A 308 2.55 -19.85 -0.93
C HIS A 308 1.81 -20.43 -2.15
N THR A 309 0.53 -20.83 -2.02
CA THR A 309 -0.33 -21.28 -3.13
C THR A 309 -0.91 -20.17 -3.98
N ILE A 310 -0.62 -18.91 -3.66
CA ILE A 310 -1.13 -17.75 -4.40
C ILE A 310 -0.77 -17.82 -5.88
N SER A 311 -1.70 -17.41 -6.76
CA SER A 311 -1.42 -17.29 -8.19
C SER A 311 -0.58 -16.03 -8.48
N GLU A 312 0.17 -16.06 -9.58
CA GLU A 312 0.95 -14.91 -10.05
C GLU A 312 0.08 -13.65 -10.22
N VAL A 313 -1.12 -13.80 -10.81
CA VAL A 313 -2.08 -12.70 -11.00
C VAL A 313 -2.58 -12.14 -9.67
N ALA A 314 -2.80 -12.97 -8.66
CA ALA A 314 -3.22 -12.49 -7.34
C ALA A 314 -2.08 -11.80 -6.59
N LEU A 315 -0.82 -12.22 -6.80
CA LEU A 315 0.35 -11.59 -6.18
C LEU A 315 0.68 -10.24 -6.83
N ILE A 316 0.80 -10.20 -8.16
CA ILE A 316 1.25 -9.02 -8.91
C ILE A 316 0.09 -8.07 -9.21
N GLY A 317 -1.05 -8.63 -9.48
CA GLY A 317 -2.20 -7.93 -10.03
C GLY A 317 -2.46 -8.33 -11.47
N GLY A 318 -3.61 -7.97 -11.99
CA GLY A 318 -4.03 -8.32 -13.35
C GLY A 318 -5.52 -8.63 -13.44
N GLY A 319 -5.87 -9.44 -14.41
CA GLY A 319 -7.25 -9.74 -14.78
C GLY A 319 -7.61 -9.08 -16.11
N SER A 320 -8.88 -9.23 -16.56
CA SER A 320 -9.40 -8.52 -17.74
C SER A 320 -9.30 -7.01 -17.55
N ILE A 321 -9.50 -6.57 -16.32
CA ILE A 321 -9.23 -5.22 -15.83
C ILE A 321 -8.20 -5.36 -14.74
N PRO A 322 -7.05 -4.73 -14.90
CA PRO A 322 -5.97 -4.83 -13.95
C PRO A 322 -6.37 -4.27 -12.58
N LYS A 323 -6.39 -5.14 -11.57
CA LYS A 323 -6.57 -4.77 -10.16
C LYS A 323 -5.23 -4.88 -9.43
N PRO A 324 -5.01 -4.07 -8.37
CA PRO A 324 -3.82 -4.20 -7.53
C PRO A 324 -3.76 -5.61 -6.90
N GLY A 325 -2.57 -6.25 -7.02
CA GLY A 325 -2.27 -7.51 -6.33
C GLY A 325 -1.70 -7.28 -4.94
N GLU A 326 -1.35 -8.39 -4.24
CA GLU A 326 -0.80 -8.34 -2.89
C GLU A 326 0.47 -7.48 -2.77
N ILE A 327 1.30 -7.43 -3.81
CA ILE A 327 2.51 -6.60 -3.88
C ILE A 327 2.14 -5.11 -3.82
N SER A 328 1.17 -4.67 -4.62
CA SER A 328 0.69 -3.28 -4.58
C SER A 328 -0.06 -2.97 -3.29
N LEU A 329 -0.81 -3.93 -2.74
CA LEU A 329 -1.46 -3.79 -1.43
C LEU A 329 -0.47 -3.72 -0.27
N ALA A 330 0.79 -4.14 -0.45
CA ALA A 330 1.87 -4.00 0.51
C ALA A 330 2.64 -2.67 0.37
N HIS A 331 2.25 -1.80 -0.56
CA HIS A 331 2.93 -0.54 -0.83
C HIS A 331 3.11 0.32 0.42
N ASN A 332 4.30 0.88 0.62
CA ASN A 332 4.73 1.63 1.82
C ASN A 332 4.64 0.82 3.14
N GLY A 333 4.61 -0.51 3.05
CA GLY A 333 4.51 -1.43 4.17
C GLY A 333 5.39 -2.66 4.02
N VAL A 334 4.90 -3.80 4.49
CA VAL A 334 5.63 -5.08 4.54
C VAL A 334 4.92 -6.14 3.70
N LEU A 335 5.68 -6.81 2.85
CA LEU A 335 5.27 -8.07 2.21
C LEU A 335 6.03 -9.20 2.90
N PHE A 336 5.33 -10.07 3.62
CA PHE A 336 5.88 -11.23 4.28
C PHE A 336 5.60 -12.50 3.46
N LEU A 337 6.65 -13.21 3.05
CA LEU A 337 6.56 -14.49 2.36
C LEU A 337 7.11 -15.58 3.27
N ASP A 338 6.22 -16.34 3.89
CA ASP A 338 6.61 -17.52 4.66
C ASP A 338 6.80 -18.71 3.72
N GLU A 339 7.68 -19.66 4.11
CA GLU A 339 8.01 -20.83 3.30
C GLU A 339 8.42 -20.48 1.87
N LEU A 340 9.33 -19.50 1.70
CA LEU A 340 9.71 -18.94 0.41
C LEU A 340 9.98 -19.99 -0.70
N PRO A 341 10.68 -21.14 -0.46
CA PRO A 341 10.92 -22.14 -1.50
C PRO A 341 9.67 -22.91 -1.95
N GLU A 342 8.54 -22.78 -1.25
CA GLU A 342 7.28 -23.46 -1.61
C GLU A 342 6.42 -22.64 -2.60
N PHE A 343 6.74 -21.38 -2.81
CA PHE A 343 6.12 -20.59 -3.87
C PHE A 343 6.49 -21.13 -5.25
N LYS A 344 5.58 -21.00 -6.20
CA LYS A 344 5.87 -21.32 -7.61
C LYS A 344 7.01 -20.43 -8.12
N ARG A 345 7.96 -21.02 -8.86
CA ARG A 345 9.11 -20.30 -9.39
C ARG A 345 8.72 -19.10 -10.26
N SER A 346 7.70 -19.23 -11.11
CA SER A 346 7.20 -18.11 -11.92
C SER A 346 6.72 -16.95 -11.07
N THR A 347 6.03 -17.23 -9.97
CA THR A 347 5.53 -16.22 -9.02
C THR A 347 6.68 -15.47 -8.34
N LEU A 348 7.76 -16.17 -7.95
CA LEU A 348 8.95 -15.55 -7.38
C LEU A 348 9.74 -14.71 -8.41
N GLU A 349 9.87 -15.20 -9.63
CA GLU A 349 10.55 -14.47 -10.70
C GLU A 349 9.85 -13.15 -11.06
N ALA A 350 8.54 -13.15 -11.04
CA ALA A 350 7.74 -11.96 -11.32
C ALA A 350 7.88 -10.85 -10.24
N MET A 351 8.40 -11.19 -9.04
CA MET A 351 8.71 -10.20 -8.00
C MET A 351 9.99 -9.40 -8.25
N ARG A 352 10.83 -9.81 -9.20
CA ARG A 352 12.14 -9.15 -9.42
C ARG A 352 12.01 -7.67 -9.76
N GLN A 353 11.10 -7.34 -10.69
CA GLN A 353 10.86 -5.95 -11.07
C GLN A 353 10.31 -5.12 -9.90
N PRO A 354 9.23 -5.51 -9.21
CA PRO A 354 8.73 -4.75 -8.07
C PRO A 354 9.75 -4.50 -6.96
N ILE A 355 10.62 -5.46 -6.68
CA ILE A 355 11.66 -5.31 -5.66
C ILE A 355 12.70 -4.24 -6.06
N GLU A 356 13.08 -4.15 -7.33
CA GLU A 356 14.06 -3.17 -7.82
C GLU A 356 13.43 -1.81 -8.08
N ASP A 357 12.37 -1.78 -8.89
CA ASP A 357 11.80 -0.55 -9.43
C ASP A 357 10.73 0.07 -8.52
N GLY A 358 10.19 -0.69 -7.56
CA GLY A 358 9.09 -0.24 -6.69
C GLY A 358 7.77 -0.06 -7.43
N ILE A 359 7.63 -0.65 -8.61
CA ILE A 359 6.43 -0.61 -9.44
C ILE A 359 6.13 -1.98 -10.04
N VAL A 360 4.87 -2.19 -10.39
CA VAL A 360 4.40 -3.31 -11.21
C VAL A 360 3.85 -2.75 -12.51
N SER A 361 4.37 -3.19 -13.64
CA SER A 361 3.84 -2.85 -14.97
C SER A 361 3.00 -4.01 -15.51
N ILE A 362 1.73 -3.73 -15.79
CA ILE A 362 0.78 -4.69 -16.35
C ILE A 362 0.44 -4.23 -17.76
N SER A 363 0.98 -4.93 -18.76
CA SER A 363 0.70 -4.64 -20.17
C SER A 363 -0.44 -5.54 -20.66
N ARG A 364 -1.48 -4.95 -21.24
CA ARG A 364 -2.61 -5.62 -21.87
C ARG A 364 -2.92 -4.95 -23.20
N ILE A 365 -3.67 -5.65 -24.06
CA ILE A 365 -4.01 -5.15 -25.41
C ILE A 365 -4.70 -3.77 -25.36
N GLN A 366 -5.43 -3.47 -24.30
CA GLN A 366 -6.24 -2.24 -24.18
C GLN A 366 -5.64 -1.17 -23.28
N ALA A 367 -4.65 -1.49 -22.43
CA ALA A 367 -4.03 -0.52 -21.54
C ALA A 367 -2.70 -1.05 -20.96
N GLU A 368 -1.74 -0.15 -20.82
CA GLU A 368 -0.55 -0.34 -19.99
C GLU A 368 -0.77 0.39 -18.67
N ILE A 369 -0.71 -0.34 -17.56
CA ILE A 369 -0.98 0.19 -16.23
C ILE A 369 0.23 -0.04 -15.36
N THR A 370 0.70 1.03 -14.72
CA THR A 370 1.74 0.96 -13.70
C THR A 370 1.12 1.12 -12.33
N LEU A 371 1.35 0.14 -11.45
CA LEU A 371 0.89 0.15 -10.07
C LEU A 371 2.06 0.40 -9.12
N PRO A 372 1.92 1.27 -8.12
CA PRO A 372 2.92 1.42 -7.07
C PRO A 372 3.12 0.11 -6.28
N ALA A 373 4.38 -0.23 -6.01
CA ALA A 373 4.76 -1.50 -5.38
C ALA A 373 6.04 -1.37 -4.55
N SER A 374 6.24 -0.23 -3.91
CA SER A 374 7.38 0.01 -3.02
C SER A 374 7.09 -0.58 -1.64
N PHE A 375 7.63 -1.74 -1.34
CA PHE A 375 7.44 -2.46 -0.07
C PHE A 375 8.78 -2.94 0.50
N MET A 376 8.78 -3.30 1.78
CA MET A 376 9.87 -4.03 2.43
C MET A 376 9.56 -5.53 2.36
N LEU A 377 10.43 -6.30 1.70
CA LEU A 377 10.29 -7.75 1.63
C LEU A 377 10.89 -8.40 2.88
N ILE A 378 10.08 -9.16 3.59
CA ILE A 378 10.52 -10.10 4.62
C ILE A 378 10.21 -11.50 4.13
N ALA A 379 11.23 -12.31 3.95
CA ALA A 379 11.08 -13.70 3.54
C ALA A 379 11.51 -14.64 4.65
N ALA A 380 10.83 -15.75 4.82
CA ALA A 380 11.20 -16.79 5.75
C ALA A 380 11.31 -18.15 5.05
N MET A 381 12.29 -18.95 5.43
CA MET A 381 12.44 -20.31 4.92
C MET A 381 13.04 -21.24 5.97
N ASN A 382 12.86 -22.53 5.77
CA ASN A 382 13.57 -23.54 6.51
C ASN A 382 14.96 -23.81 5.88
N PRO A 383 15.96 -24.31 6.62
CA PRO A 383 17.30 -24.57 6.08
C PRO A 383 17.33 -25.77 5.10
N CYS A 384 16.33 -26.66 5.16
CA CYS A 384 16.18 -27.83 4.30
C CYS A 384 14.71 -28.29 4.30
N PRO A 385 14.29 -29.29 3.47
CA PRO A 385 12.92 -29.80 3.45
C PRO A 385 12.39 -30.32 4.79
N CYS A 386 13.22 -31.00 5.60
CA CYS A 386 12.81 -31.44 6.93
C CYS A 386 12.91 -30.34 8.00
N GLY A 387 13.59 -29.22 7.71
CA GLY A 387 13.72 -28.08 8.60
C GLY A 387 14.85 -28.13 9.63
N TYR A 388 15.61 -29.23 9.71
CA TYR A 388 16.56 -29.46 10.83
C TYR A 388 18.03 -29.47 10.39
N ASN A 389 18.39 -28.99 9.22
CA ASN A 389 19.80 -28.90 8.82
C ASN A 389 20.51 -27.81 9.65
N GLY A 390 21.53 -28.21 10.41
CA GLY A 390 22.24 -27.33 11.36
C GLY A 390 21.56 -27.16 12.71
N ASP A 391 20.47 -27.91 12.99
CA ASP A 391 19.84 -27.94 14.31
C ASP A 391 20.66 -28.79 15.29
N LEU A 392 20.88 -28.27 16.52
CA LEU A 392 21.65 -28.96 17.55
C LEU A 392 20.88 -30.06 18.29
N ARG A 393 19.56 -30.07 18.21
CA ARG A 393 18.67 -30.99 18.95
C ARG A 393 18.12 -32.13 18.10
N ARG A 394 17.99 -31.89 16.79
CA ARG A 394 17.39 -32.84 15.86
C ARG A 394 18.29 -33.06 14.66
N ASN A 395 18.57 -34.30 14.35
CA ASN A 395 19.37 -34.67 13.19
C ASN A 395 18.59 -34.45 11.89
N CYS A 396 19.21 -33.77 10.94
CA CYS A 396 18.69 -33.64 9.59
C CYS A 396 18.67 -35.00 8.88
N ARG A 397 17.55 -35.31 8.22
CA ARG A 397 17.38 -36.59 7.46
C ARG A 397 17.50 -36.35 5.94
N CYS A 398 17.76 -35.14 5.51
CA CYS A 398 17.85 -34.81 4.09
C CYS A 398 19.22 -35.14 3.53
N SER A 399 19.29 -35.73 2.33
CA SER A 399 20.53 -35.83 1.58
C SER A 399 20.97 -34.45 1.06
N LEU A 400 22.26 -34.27 0.78
CA LEU A 400 22.79 -33.04 0.20
C LEU A 400 22.04 -32.62 -1.06
N LYS A 401 21.75 -33.56 -1.97
CA LYS A 401 20.96 -33.30 -3.20
C LYS A 401 19.54 -32.77 -2.90
N GLN A 402 18.90 -33.27 -1.84
CA GLN A 402 17.59 -32.75 -1.45
C GLN A 402 17.67 -31.33 -0.91
N ILE A 403 18.72 -31.00 -0.15
CA ILE A 403 18.96 -29.65 0.37
C ILE A 403 19.23 -28.69 -0.77
N GLU A 404 20.14 -29.04 -1.70
CA GLU A 404 20.45 -28.26 -2.88
C GLU A 404 19.21 -28.03 -3.76
N ARG A 405 18.43 -29.07 -4.05
CA ARG A 405 17.18 -28.95 -4.82
C ARG A 405 16.13 -28.07 -4.13
N TYR A 406 16.06 -28.08 -2.81
CA TYR A 406 15.16 -27.22 -2.06
C TYR A 406 15.58 -25.76 -2.15
N ARG A 407 16.86 -25.48 -1.93
CA ARG A 407 17.42 -24.13 -2.00
C ARG A 407 17.39 -23.54 -3.41
N SER A 408 17.66 -24.36 -4.44
CA SER A 408 17.65 -23.95 -5.85
C SER A 408 16.27 -23.59 -6.41
N ARG A 409 15.19 -23.81 -5.66
CA ARG A 409 13.87 -23.27 -6.00
C ARG A 409 13.87 -21.75 -5.98
N ILE A 410 14.69 -21.13 -5.13
CA ILE A 410 14.92 -19.69 -5.12
C ILE A 410 16.08 -19.40 -6.06
N SER A 411 15.84 -18.53 -7.03
CA SER A 411 16.90 -18.18 -7.99
C SER A 411 17.96 -17.26 -7.35
N GLY A 412 19.21 -17.43 -7.76
CA GLY A 412 20.32 -16.55 -7.35
C GLY A 412 20.00 -15.06 -7.54
N PRO A 413 19.49 -14.64 -8.72
CA PRO A 413 19.08 -13.24 -8.92
C PRO A 413 18.03 -12.70 -7.96
N LEU A 414 17.14 -13.53 -7.42
CA LEU A 414 16.19 -13.09 -6.38
C LEU A 414 16.88 -12.97 -5.02
N LEU A 415 17.73 -13.92 -4.66
CA LEU A 415 18.54 -13.85 -3.42
C LEU A 415 19.46 -12.64 -3.43
N ASP A 416 20.07 -12.32 -4.55
CA ASP A 416 20.88 -11.12 -4.72
C ASP A 416 20.11 -9.81 -4.40
N ARG A 417 18.77 -9.82 -4.48
CA ARG A 417 17.91 -8.66 -4.18
C ARG A 417 17.49 -8.56 -2.72
N ILE A 418 17.81 -9.55 -1.92
CA ILE A 418 17.60 -9.51 -0.47
C ILE A 418 18.90 -9.02 0.19
N ASP A 419 18.81 -7.96 0.99
CA ASP A 419 19.99 -7.26 1.52
C ASP A 419 20.62 -7.97 2.70
N LEU A 420 19.79 -8.54 3.57
CA LEU A 420 20.17 -9.14 4.84
C LEU A 420 19.73 -10.60 4.89
N HIS A 421 20.66 -11.50 5.22
CA HIS A 421 20.36 -12.91 5.49
C HIS A 421 20.70 -13.21 6.94
N VAL A 422 19.74 -13.75 7.70
CA VAL A 422 19.93 -14.03 9.12
C VAL A 422 19.39 -15.40 9.50
N THR A 423 20.08 -16.08 10.40
CA THR A 423 19.60 -17.34 10.97
C THR A 423 18.82 -17.08 12.26
N SER A 424 17.67 -17.75 12.37
CA SER A 424 16.87 -17.81 13.58
C SER A 424 17.17 -19.13 14.29
N THR A 425 17.68 -19.07 15.53
CA THR A 425 17.99 -20.24 16.36
C THR A 425 16.84 -20.51 17.32
N GLU A 426 16.54 -21.79 17.58
CA GLU A 426 15.62 -22.15 18.65
C GLU A 426 16.23 -21.86 20.02
N LEU A 427 15.43 -21.30 20.92
CA LEU A 427 15.82 -21.10 22.31
C LEU A 427 15.63 -22.40 23.10
N THR A 428 16.53 -22.72 24.02
CA THR A 428 16.28 -23.74 25.02
C THR A 428 15.25 -23.25 26.05
N VAL A 429 14.56 -24.16 26.72
CA VAL A 429 13.60 -23.81 27.78
C VAL A 429 14.28 -22.96 28.85
N ASP A 430 15.51 -23.30 29.23
CA ASP A 430 16.31 -22.55 30.20
C ASP A 430 16.65 -21.15 29.69
N GLN A 431 17.04 -21.01 28.42
CA GLN A 431 17.29 -19.72 27.79
C GLN A 431 16.03 -18.87 27.71
N PHE A 432 14.87 -19.49 27.48
CA PHE A 432 13.58 -18.79 27.45
C PHE A 432 13.18 -18.27 28.83
N HIS A 433 13.37 -19.08 29.89
CA HIS A 433 13.05 -18.67 31.27
C HIS A 433 14.05 -17.66 31.83
N ASN A 434 15.34 -17.81 31.52
CA ASN A 434 16.40 -16.93 31.99
C ASN A 434 16.59 -15.67 31.13
N SER A 435 15.90 -15.57 29.99
CA SER A 435 15.97 -14.36 29.16
C SER A 435 15.34 -13.19 29.90
N LYS A 436 16.15 -12.14 30.18
CA LYS A 436 15.64 -10.84 30.65
C LYS A 436 14.58 -10.34 29.68
N ASN A 437 13.64 -9.52 30.16
CA ASN A 437 12.66 -8.88 29.32
C ASN A 437 13.35 -8.23 28.11
N ALA A 438 12.91 -8.62 26.93
CA ALA A 438 13.45 -8.05 25.71
C ALA A 438 13.01 -6.58 25.61
N GLU A 439 13.77 -5.79 24.87
CA GLU A 439 13.51 -4.37 24.65
C GLU A 439 12.16 -4.17 23.93
N CYS A 440 11.38 -3.19 24.35
CA CYS A 440 10.05 -2.94 23.81
C CYS A 440 10.08 -2.32 22.40
N SER A 441 8.98 -2.48 21.67
CA SER A 441 8.84 -1.94 20.31
C SER A 441 9.06 -0.44 20.23
N VAL A 442 8.66 0.32 21.25
CA VAL A 442 8.76 1.78 21.27
C VAL A 442 10.21 2.25 21.26
N ASP A 443 11.07 1.62 22.04
CA ASP A 443 12.49 2.02 22.13
C ASP A 443 13.24 1.69 20.84
N ILE A 444 12.98 0.53 20.23
CA ILE A 444 13.53 0.16 18.93
C ILE A 444 13.04 1.14 17.85
N ARG A 445 11.74 1.46 17.85
CA ARG A 445 11.14 2.42 16.90
C ARG A 445 11.82 3.77 16.97
N ARG A 446 12.07 4.32 18.16
CA ARG A 446 12.78 5.61 18.33
C ARG A 446 14.15 5.62 17.65
N ARG A 447 14.92 4.53 17.77
CA ARG A 447 16.21 4.41 17.08
C ARG A 447 16.06 4.34 15.56
N CYS A 448 15.07 3.56 15.09
CA CYS A 448 14.75 3.48 13.66
C CYS A 448 14.34 4.85 13.10
N GLU A 449 13.51 5.60 13.82
CA GLU A 449 13.06 6.94 13.44
C GLU A 449 14.21 7.95 13.40
N SER A 450 15.12 7.89 14.39
CA SER A 450 16.32 8.73 14.42
C SER A 450 17.22 8.47 13.21
N ALA A 451 17.47 7.20 12.87
CA ALA A 451 18.24 6.83 11.69
C ALA A 451 17.54 7.27 10.40
N ARG A 452 16.20 7.10 10.34
CA ARG A 452 15.39 7.49 9.18
C ARG A 452 15.37 9.00 8.96
N ALA A 453 15.31 9.80 10.03
CA ALA A 453 15.36 11.25 9.95
C ALA A 453 16.63 11.75 9.22
N LYS A 454 17.80 11.15 9.50
CA LYS A 454 19.05 11.46 8.79
C LYS A 454 18.99 11.11 7.31
N GLN A 455 18.35 9.97 6.97
CA GLN A 455 18.19 9.52 5.60
C GLN A 455 17.25 10.46 4.84
N ILE A 456 16.13 10.88 5.43
CA ILE A 456 15.20 11.86 4.85
C ILE A 456 15.92 13.18 4.53
N LEU A 457 16.78 13.66 5.43
CA LEU A 457 17.59 14.85 5.19
C LEU A 457 18.61 14.65 4.07
N ARG A 458 19.28 13.47 4.01
CA ARG A 458 20.27 13.10 2.99
C ARG A 458 19.65 13.02 1.59
N TYR A 459 18.43 12.49 1.48
CA TYR A 459 17.76 12.24 0.20
C TYR A 459 16.61 13.21 -0.08
N LYS A 460 16.68 14.47 0.38
CA LYS A 460 15.66 15.51 0.14
C LYS A 460 15.29 15.70 -1.34
N HIS A 461 16.25 15.43 -2.25
CA HIS A 461 16.06 15.58 -3.69
C HIS A 461 15.12 14.53 -4.30
N LYS A 462 14.89 13.40 -3.63
CA LYS A 462 13.96 12.37 -4.12
C LYS A 462 12.51 12.83 -3.91
N LYS A 463 11.69 12.67 -4.94
CA LYS A 463 10.28 13.08 -4.90
C LYS A 463 9.49 12.23 -3.90
N ASN A 464 9.61 10.89 -3.98
CA ASN A 464 8.86 9.97 -3.14
C ASN A 464 9.50 9.88 -1.75
N ALA A 465 8.71 10.07 -0.70
CA ALA A 465 9.17 9.98 0.68
C ALA A 465 9.71 8.58 1.02
N TYR A 466 9.06 7.52 0.52
CA TYR A 466 9.48 6.14 0.72
C TYR A 466 10.87 5.83 0.17
N ASP A 467 11.27 6.46 -0.94
CA ASP A 467 12.59 6.26 -1.55
C ASP A 467 13.72 6.97 -0.80
N ARG A 468 13.40 7.81 0.19
CA ARG A 468 14.37 8.53 1.02
C ARG A 468 14.96 7.65 2.09
N CYS A 469 15.51 6.50 1.70
CA CYS A 469 16.12 5.50 2.57
C CYS A 469 17.40 4.90 1.96
N ASN A 470 18.23 4.31 2.81
CA ASN A 470 19.50 3.74 2.37
C ASN A 470 19.32 2.52 1.46
N GLY A 471 18.30 1.69 1.68
CA GLY A 471 18.00 0.54 0.83
C GLY A 471 17.71 0.92 -0.63
N ARG A 472 17.21 2.14 -0.87
CA ARG A 472 16.86 2.68 -2.19
C ARG A 472 17.90 3.64 -2.76
N MET A 473 19.16 3.58 -2.31
CA MET A 473 20.26 4.34 -2.90
C MET A 473 20.51 3.91 -4.36
N SER A 474 20.67 4.91 -5.23
CA SER A 474 21.22 4.70 -6.57
C SER A 474 22.73 4.44 -6.52
N PRO A 475 23.35 3.90 -7.57
CA PRO A 475 24.81 3.69 -7.62
C PRO A 475 25.62 4.98 -7.42
N GLN A 476 25.09 6.13 -7.88
CA GLN A 476 25.73 7.44 -7.66
C GLN A 476 25.66 7.86 -6.18
N GLU A 477 24.53 7.61 -5.52
CA GLU A 477 24.36 7.88 -4.10
C GLU A 477 25.23 6.97 -3.23
N VAL A 478 25.40 5.69 -3.60
CA VAL A 478 26.34 4.77 -2.92
C VAL A 478 27.75 5.33 -2.98
N LYS A 479 28.25 5.74 -4.16
CA LYS A 479 29.57 6.35 -4.30
C LYS A 479 29.72 7.62 -3.47
N LYS A 480 28.66 8.43 -3.32
CA LYS A 480 28.69 9.70 -2.59
C LYS A 480 28.62 9.52 -1.07
N TYR A 481 27.74 8.62 -0.58
CA TYR A 481 27.43 8.54 0.85
C TYR A 481 28.01 7.30 1.56
N CYS A 482 28.59 6.35 0.82
CA CYS A 482 29.20 5.15 1.37
C CYS A 482 30.71 5.11 1.09
N GLN A 483 31.38 6.27 1.18
CA GLN A 483 32.84 6.33 1.00
C GLN A 483 33.53 5.56 2.12
N LEU A 484 34.52 4.73 1.73
CA LEU A 484 35.31 3.94 2.64
C LEU A 484 36.75 4.48 2.68
N ALA A 485 37.36 4.42 3.86
CA ALA A 485 38.80 4.63 4.01
C ALA A 485 39.59 3.52 3.28
N PRO A 486 40.85 3.76 2.81
CA PRO A 486 41.59 2.78 2.02
C PRO A 486 41.76 1.40 2.68
N ASN A 487 41.95 1.36 4.01
CA ASN A 487 42.01 0.12 4.78
C ASN A 487 40.68 -0.68 4.73
N LEU A 488 39.54 0.02 4.81
CA LEU A 488 38.23 -0.61 4.71
C LEU A 488 37.88 -1.06 3.29
N GLN A 489 38.42 -0.36 2.28
CA GLN A 489 38.31 -0.79 0.88
C GLN A 489 39.06 -2.11 0.65
N SER A 490 40.22 -2.28 1.23
CA SER A 490 40.99 -3.54 1.17
C SER A 490 40.24 -4.67 1.89
N LEU A 491 39.63 -4.38 3.04
CA LEU A 491 38.85 -5.35 3.80
C LEU A 491 37.64 -5.87 3.03
N ILE A 492 36.85 -4.97 2.42
CA ILE A 492 35.68 -5.40 1.65
C ILE A 492 36.10 -6.17 0.38
N ASN A 493 37.18 -5.76 -0.28
CA ASN A 493 37.70 -6.47 -1.46
C ASN A 493 38.13 -7.90 -1.10
N TYR A 494 38.82 -8.06 0.04
CA TYR A 494 39.19 -9.38 0.58
C TYR A 494 37.93 -10.22 0.88
N ALA A 495 36.95 -9.67 1.58
CA ALA A 495 35.68 -10.35 1.87
C ALA A 495 34.93 -10.77 0.59
N MET A 496 34.93 -9.93 -0.45
CA MET A 496 34.31 -10.23 -1.75
C MET A 496 34.95 -11.44 -2.44
N GLN A 497 36.28 -11.56 -2.34
CA GLN A 497 37.04 -12.69 -2.92
C GLN A 497 36.80 -13.98 -2.13
N GLU A 498 36.96 -13.93 -0.80
CA GLU A 498 36.79 -15.09 0.07
C GLU A 498 35.35 -15.64 0.04
N LEU A 499 34.36 -14.77 0.08
CA LEU A 499 32.94 -15.13 0.08
C LEU A 499 32.36 -15.28 -1.32
N LYS A 500 33.15 -15.11 -2.40
CA LYS A 500 32.74 -15.20 -3.82
C LYS A 500 31.46 -14.40 -4.11
N LEU A 501 31.37 -13.20 -3.55
CA LEU A 501 30.17 -12.36 -3.65
C LEU A 501 30.11 -11.62 -4.99
N SER A 502 28.89 -11.35 -5.47
CA SER A 502 28.65 -10.58 -6.69
C SER A 502 28.90 -9.08 -6.48
N LEU A 503 29.13 -8.31 -7.56
CA LEU A 503 29.21 -6.85 -7.48
C LEU A 503 27.91 -6.21 -6.94
N ARG A 504 26.76 -6.87 -7.11
CA ARG A 504 25.50 -6.42 -6.49
C ARG A 504 25.53 -6.58 -4.96
N ALA A 505 26.14 -7.65 -4.47
CA ALA A 505 26.33 -7.85 -3.03
C ALA A 505 27.22 -6.75 -2.43
N TYR A 506 28.25 -6.29 -3.17
CA TYR A 506 29.11 -5.17 -2.76
C TYR A 506 28.29 -3.92 -2.45
N ASP A 507 27.46 -3.46 -3.38
CA ASP A 507 26.61 -2.27 -3.19
C ASP A 507 25.65 -2.45 -2.00
N ARG A 508 25.11 -3.65 -1.81
CA ARG A 508 24.20 -3.94 -0.70
C ARG A 508 24.90 -3.91 0.64
N ILE A 509 26.11 -4.48 0.75
CA ILE A 509 26.93 -4.40 1.96
C ILE A 509 27.17 -2.93 2.34
N LEU A 510 27.48 -2.08 1.36
CA LEU A 510 27.70 -0.66 1.60
C LEU A 510 26.44 0.06 2.08
N LYS A 511 25.27 -0.23 1.48
CA LYS A 511 23.98 0.33 1.91
C LYS A 511 23.63 -0.08 3.34
N VAL A 512 23.85 -1.35 3.69
CA VAL A 512 23.63 -1.88 5.05
C VAL A 512 24.61 -1.25 6.03
N ALA A 513 25.92 -1.19 5.70
CA ALA A 513 26.93 -0.55 6.55
C ALA A 513 26.61 0.92 6.81
N ARG A 514 26.10 1.65 5.81
CA ARG A 514 25.62 3.04 6.00
C ARG A 514 24.45 3.11 6.96
N THR A 515 23.53 2.16 6.90
CA THR A 515 22.38 2.10 7.82
C THR A 515 22.83 1.81 9.25
N ILE A 516 23.77 0.89 9.43
CA ILE A 516 24.37 0.59 10.75
C ILE A 516 25.06 1.83 11.32
N ALA A 517 25.80 2.57 10.49
CA ALA A 517 26.44 3.82 10.91
C ALA A 517 25.41 4.92 11.26
N ASP A 518 24.28 5.02 10.53
CA ASP A 518 23.19 5.95 10.86
C ASP A 518 22.53 5.59 12.21
N LEU A 519 22.33 4.29 12.50
CA LEU A 519 21.85 3.81 13.80
C LEU A 519 22.84 4.10 14.95
N ALA A 520 24.14 3.97 14.68
CA ALA A 520 25.19 4.30 15.62
C ALA A 520 25.44 5.81 15.75
N ASN A 521 24.68 6.65 15.06
CA ASN A 521 24.85 8.10 15.01
C ASN A 521 26.20 8.58 14.46
N CYS A 522 26.84 7.78 13.60
CA CYS A 522 28.14 8.07 13.01
C CYS A 522 28.01 8.62 11.57
N GLU A 523 28.79 9.66 11.24
CA GLU A 523 28.85 10.22 9.89
C GLU A 523 29.65 9.34 8.93
N ILE A 524 30.67 8.66 9.43
CA ILE A 524 31.60 7.84 8.65
C ILE A 524 31.33 6.36 8.92
N ILE A 525 31.45 5.52 7.88
CA ILE A 525 31.38 4.06 8.02
C ILE A 525 32.69 3.58 8.67
N SER A 526 32.61 2.98 9.86
CA SER A 526 33.72 2.38 10.56
C SER A 526 33.88 0.90 10.19
N GLU A 527 35.03 0.33 10.59
CA GLU A 527 35.32 -1.10 10.41
C GLU A 527 34.25 -2.00 11.04
N ARG A 528 33.78 -1.66 12.26
CA ARG A 528 32.69 -2.40 12.94
C ARG A 528 31.42 -2.43 12.12
N HIS A 529 31.03 -1.29 11.52
CA HIS A 529 29.82 -1.20 10.70
C HIS A 529 29.95 -2.06 9.43
N LEU A 530 31.14 -2.09 8.83
CA LEU A 530 31.40 -2.87 7.63
C LEU A 530 31.42 -4.37 7.93
N LEU A 531 32.11 -4.79 9.00
CA LEU A 531 32.16 -6.20 9.41
C LEU A 531 30.76 -6.74 9.77
N GLU A 532 29.95 -5.95 10.52
CA GLU A 532 28.56 -6.32 10.81
C GLU A 532 27.74 -6.48 9.51
N ALA A 533 27.90 -5.59 8.54
CA ALA A 533 27.20 -5.68 7.26
C ALA A 533 27.62 -6.92 6.43
N ILE A 534 28.91 -7.27 6.43
CA ILE A 534 29.43 -8.46 5.73
C ILE A 534 28.84 -9.74 6.35
N GLN A 535 28.67 -9.81 7.68
CA GLN A 535 28.12 -10.99 8.35
C GLN A 535 26.73 -11.36 7.84
N TYR A 536 25.90 -10.39 7.43
CA TYR A 536 24.59 -10.67 6.88
C TYR A 536 24.60 -11.23 5.45
N ARG A 537 25.80 -11.41 4.83
CA ARG A 537 25.98 -12.03 3.51
C ARG A 537 26.73 -13.37 3.56
N ASN A 538 27.18 -13.81 4.74
CA ASN A 538 27.92 -15.07 4.91
C ASN A 538 27.09 -16.31 4.49
N LEU A 539 25.75 -16.21 4.51
CA LEU A 539 24.86 -17.29 4.08
C LEU A 539 24.79 -17.47 2.55
N ASP A 540 25.30 -16.52 1.76
CA ASP A 540 25.33 -16.63 0.30
C ASP A 540 26.14 -17.85 -0.13
N GLN A 541 27.29 -18.14 0.50
CA GLN A 541 28.07 -19.34 0.24
C GLN A 541 27.33 -20.63 0.57
N SER A 542 26.65 -20.68 1.71
CA SER A 542 25.89 -21.86 2.15
C SER A 542 24.62 -22.09 1.30
N MET A 543 24.18 -21.07 0.57
CA MET A 543 23.02 -21.14 -0.33
C MET A 543 23.42 -21.46 -1.77
N ALA A 544 24.66 -21.15 -2.16
CA ALA A 544 25.22 -21.43 -3.47
C ALA A 544 25.77 -22.85 -3.62
N LEU A 545 26.03 -23.55 -2.50
CA LEU A 545 26.39 -24.97 -2.41
C LEU A 545 25.14 -25.82 -2.18
#